data_09b4aff1c9ee751bf57bb182b71f7336
#
_entry.id   09b4aff1c9ee751bf57bb182b71f7336
#
_cell.length_a   1.000
_cell.length_b   1.000
_cell.length_c   1.000
_cell.angle_alpha   90.00
_cell.angle_beta   90.00
_cell.angle_gamma   90.00
#
_symmetry.space_group_name_H-M   'P 1'
#
loop_
_entity.id
_entity.type
_entity.pdbx_description
1 polymer ?
#
loop_
_entity_poly.entity_id
_entity_poly.type
_entity_poly.pdbx_seq_one_letter_code
_entity_poly.pdbx_strand_id
1 'polypeptide(L)'
;KRRHTSAFVNLGGAVGRGSAPADLNAIPLSAVDHIEVLRDGASARYGSDAIAGVINVILKQTDHGGSVSSKFGQYKKGDGIQRNISGNTGLAVGENGFINLSAEGADNDYTNRAGHDYRPASIGSTTYGQRVFRQGEPSTNEGKLWLNAGYAFNEAAEFYTFGGYSKRRGETAAFYRASNASNNLPALNPNGYLPLIRGSLEDTSLVAGLRGQLAYDWHYDLSANYGKNQYELHTETIN
;
A
#
# COMPACT_ATOMS: atom_id res chain seq x y z
N LYS A 1 -4.57 -14.16 10.91
CA LYS A 1 -4.12 -14.98 9.75
C LYS A 1 -2.98 -14.26 9.02
N ARG A 2 -2.08 -15.05 8.38
CA ARG A 2 -0.95 -14.49 7.66
C ARG A 2 -1.40 -13.75 6.40
N ARG A 3 -0.86 -12.55 6.17
CA ARG A 3 -1.07 -11.80 4.93
C ARG A 3 -0.13 -12.31 3.83
N HIS A 4 -0.62 -12.34 2.59
CA HIS A 4 0.19 -12.68 1.42
C HIS A 4 1.24 -11.59 1.12
N THR A 5 2.27 -11.96 0.37
CA THR A 5 3.36 -11.05 -0.01
C THR A 5 2.96 -10.17 -1.19
N SER A 6 3.60 -9.00 -1.29
CA SER A 6 3.48 -8.12 -2.45
C SER A 6 4.15 -8.74 -3.69
N ALA A 7 3.64 -8.43 -4.86
CA ALA A 7 4.29 -8.70 -6.14
C ALA A 7 5.52 -7.82 -6.38
N PHE A 8 5.67 -6.74 -5.62
CA PHE A 8 6.83 -5.85 -5.70
C PHE A 8 8.02 -6.47 -4.98
N VAL A 9 9.03 -6.89 -5.74
CA VAL A 9 10.29 -7.40 -5.22
C VAL A 9 11.30 -6.26 -5.13
N ASN A 10 12.00 -6.15 -4.01
CA ASN A 10 13.09 -5.19 -3.84
C ASN A 10 14.30 -5.58 -4.70
N LEU A 11 14.45 -4.93 -5.84
CA LEU A 11 15.56 -5.14 -6.78
C LEU A 11 16.74 -4.17 -6.57
N GLY A 12 16.57 -3.18 -5.68
CA GLY A 12 17.61 -2.19 -5.38
C GLY A 12 18.88 -2.80 -4.77
N GLY A 13 19.99 -2.07 -4.82
CA GLY A 13 21.25 -2.47 -4.18
C GLY A 13 21.27 -2.35 -2.65
N ALA A 14 20.13 -2.02 -2.03
CA ALA A 14 20.00 -1.85 -0.60
C ALA A 14 19.88 -3.18 0.15
N VAL A 15 19.96 -3.11 1.49
CA VAL A 15 19.68 -4.24 2.39
C VAL A 15 18.28 -4.79 2.11
N GLY A 16 18.16 -6.11 2.03
CA GLY A 16 16.89 -6.77 1.71
C GLY A 16 16.62 -6.96 0.21
N ARG A 17 17.61 -6.81 -0.67
CA ARG A 17 17.48 -7.15 -2.09
C ARG A 17 16.90 -8.56 -2.26
N GLY A 18 15.91 -8.71 -3.11
CA GLY A 18 15.20 -9.96 -3.35
C GLY A 18 14.04 -10.23 -2.38
N SER A 19 13.84 -9.39 -1.36
CA SER A 19 12.68 -9.54 -0.47
C SER A 19 11.38 -9.09 -1.11
N ALA A 20 10.30 -9.80 -0.80
CA ALA A 20 8.92 -9.46 -1.16
C ALA A 20 8.10 -9.32 0.13
N PRO A 21 8.06 -8.14 0.76
CA PRO A 21 7.30 -7.91 2.00
C PRO A 21 5.79 -7.92 1.74
N ALA A 22 5.00 -8.11 2.80
CA ALA A 22 3.57 -7.87 2.73
C ALA A 22 3.28 -6.37 2.58
N ASP A 23 2.35 -6.00 1.69
CA ASP A 23 1.89 -4.61 1.56
C ASP A 23 0.82 -4.28 2.61
N LEU A 24 1.24 -3.65 3.70
CA LEU A 24 0.33 -3.19 4.75
C LEU A 24 -0.45 -1.93 4.34
N ASN A 25 0.04 -1.17 3.34
CA ASN A 25 -0.68 0.00 2.86
C ASN A 25 -1.99 -0.35 2.11
N ALA A 26 -2.18 -1.62 1.76
CA ALA A 26 -3.45 -2.07 1.19
C ALA A 26 -4.61 -2.05 2.19
N ILE A 27 -4.32 -1.99 3.51
CA ILE A 27 -5.32 -1.91 4.57
C ILE A 27 -5.60 -0.44 4.88
N PRO A 28 -6.83 0.06 4.75
CA PRO A 28 -7.15 1.44 5.13
C PRO A 28 -7.00 1.63 6.64
N LEU A 29 -6.41 2.75 7.04
CA LEU A 29 -6.24 3.06 8.47
C LEU A 29 -7.58 3.16 9.19
N SER A 30 -8.65 3.54 8.50
CA SER A 30 -10.00 3.60 9.04
C SER A 30 -10.54 2.23 9.47
N ALA A 31 -10.03 1.12 8.92
CA ALA A 31 -10.39 -0.25 9.28
C ALA A 31 -9.64 -0.76 10.52
N VAL A 32 -8.52 -0.13 10.88
CA VAL A 32 -7.63 -0.60 11.95
C VAL A 32 -8.13 -0.08 13.28
N ASP A 33 -8.26 -0.98 14.26
CA ASP A 33 -8.48 -0.62 15.66
C ASP A 33 -7.16 -0.30 16.32
N HIS A 34 -6.24 -1.28 16.35
CA HIS A 34 -4.89 -1.10 16.86
C HIS A 34 -3.89 -2.07 16.21
N ILE A 35 -2.62 -1.84 16.45
CA ILE A 35 -1.53 -2.69 15.97
C ILE A 35 -0.73 -3.20 17.16
N GLU A 36 -0.57 -4.50 17.22
CA GLU A 36 0.28 -5.18 18.21
C GLU A 36 1.62 -5.56 17.58
N VAL A 37 2.70 -5.30 18.27
CA VAL A 37 4.04 -5.72 17.87
C VAL A 37 4.56 -6.74 18.89
N LEU A 38 4.58 -8.00 18.47
CA LEU A 38 5.15 -9.07 19.30
C LEU A 38 6.63 -9.23 18.92
N ARG A 39 7.49 -8.92 19.87
CA ARG A 39 8.94 -9.06 19.75
C ARG A 39 9.35 -10.39 20.40
N ASP A 40 10.26 -11.09 19.76
CA ASP A 40 10.88 -12.33 20.23
C ASP A 40 9.91 -13.50 20.47
N GLY A 41 10.37 -14.75 20.25
CA GLY A 41 9.65 -15.97 20.60
C GLY A 41 8.32 -16.24 19.92
N ALA A 42 7.92 -15.43 18.95
CA ALA A 42 6.63 -15.54 18.28
C ALA A 42 6.55 -16.73 17.32
N SER A 43 7.67 -17.32 16.94
CA SER A 43 7.77 -18.42 15.97
C SER A 43 7.03 -19.69 16.41
N ALA A 44 6.98 -19.98 17.70
CA ALA A 44 6.27 -21.13 18.26
C ALA A 44 4.75 -21.06 17.99
N ARG A 45 4.18 -19.85 17.94
CA ARG A 45 2.74 -19.63 17.73
C ARG A 45 2.39 -19.26 16.28
N TYR A 46 3.28 -18.56 15.57
CA TYR A 46 3.00 -17.94 14.27
C TYR A 46 3.79 -18.58 13.11
N GLY A 47 4.66 -19.55 13.39
CA GLY A 47 5.44 -20.30 12.41
C GLY A 47 6.86 -19.77 12.21
N SER A 48 7.63 -20.48 11.40
CA SER A 48 9.06 -20.26 11.17
C SER A 48 9.44 -18.86 10.66
N ASP A 49 8.52 -18.18 10.03
CA ASP A 49 8.78 -16.84 9.46
C ASP A 49 8.74 -15.73 10.51
N ALA A 50 8.22 -16.02 11.71
CA ALA A 50 8.11 -15.07 12.81
C ALA A 50 9.35 -15.04 13.72
N ILE A 51 10.55 -15.19 13.15
CA ILE A 51 11.83 -15.22 13.91
C ILE A 51 12.10 -13.89 14.58
N ALA A 52 11.93 -12.79 13.85
CA ALA A 52 12.18 -11.44 14.35
C ALA A 52 10.99 -10.83 15.10
N GLY A 53 9.81 -11.42 14.98
CA GLY A 53 8.57 -10.95 15.58
C GLY A 53 7.37 -11.00 14.65
N VAL A 54 6.24 -10.49 15.16
CA VAL A 54 4.97 -10.42 14.43
C VAL A 54 4.37 -9.04 14.57
N ILE A 55 3.90 -8.49 13.45
CA ILE A 55 3.03 -7.33 13.43
C ILE A 55 1.60 -7.85 13.25
N ASN A 56 0.77 -7.69 14.26
CA ASN A 56 -0.62 -8.10 14.27
C ASN A 56 -1.52 -6.88 14.10
N VAL A 57 -2.25 -6.80 12.99
CA VAL A 57 -3.19 -5.71 12.71
C VAL A 57 -4.58 -6.16 13.15
N ILE A 58 -5.11 -5.51 14.17
CA ILE A 58 -6.45 -5.76 14.68
C ILE A 58 -7.43 -4.82 13.99
N LEU A 59 -8.45 -5.42 13.38
CA LEU A 59 -9.49 -4.68 12.66
C LEU A 59 -10.64 -4.32 13.62
N LYS A 60 -11.30 -3.20 13.34
CA LYS A 60 -12.49 -2.77 14.07
C LYS A 60 -13.59 -3.80 13.96
N GLN A 61 -14.26 -4.06 15.08
CA GLN A 61 -15.38 -5.00 15.22
C GLN A 61 -16.64 -4.30 15.75
N THR A 62 -16.72 -2.98 15.64
CA THR A 62 -17.90 -2.24 16.07
C THR A 62 -19.10 -2.62 15.21
N ASP A 63 -20.23 -2.80 15.86
CA ASP A 63 -21.54 -3.15 15.30
C ASP A 63 -22.45 -1.94 15.12
N HIS A 64 -21.99 -0.73 15.46
CA HIS A 64 -22.74 0.51 15.35
C HIS A 64 -21.81 1.71 15.19
N GLY A 65 -22.40 2.83 14.78
CA GLY A 65 -21.68 4.08 14.62
C GLY A 65 -20.79 4.10 13.38
N GLY A 66 -20.05 5.19 13.26
CA GLY A 66 -19.13 5.36 12.15
C GLY A 66 -18.34 6.65 12.28
N SER A 67 -17.36 6.79 11.41
CA SER A 67 -16.52 7.98 11.33
C SER A 67 -16.18 8.32 9.88
N VAL A 68 -16.08 9.60 9.58
CA VAL A 68 -15.53 10.12 8.33
C VAL A 68 -14.41 11.07 8.67
N SER A 69 -13.29 10.96 7.97
CA SER A 69 -12.14 11.85 8.11
C SER A 69 -11.76 12.39 6.73
N SER A 70 -11.49 13.69 6.68
CA SER A 70 -10.90 14.34 5.51
C SER A 70 -9.63 15.07 5.93
N LYS A 71 -8.55 14.88 5.15
CA LYS A 71 -7.27 15.53 5.39
C LYS A 71 -6.82 16.24 4.13
N PHE A 72 -6.35 17.46 4.30
CA PHE A 72 -5.70 18.26 3.28
C PHE A 72 -4.35 18.73 3.78
N GLY A 73 -3.33 18.63 2.96
CA GLY A 73 -1.97 19.06 3.30
C GLY A 73 -1.22 19.59 2.09
N GLN A 74 -0.20 20.41 2.36
CA GLN A 74 0.72 20.91 1.34
C GLN A 74 2.06 21.23 1.99
N TYR A 75 3.15 21.00 1.29
CA TYR A 75 4.46 21.42 1.76
C TYR A 75 4.63 22.96 1.67
N LYS A 76 5.45 23.53 2.54
CA LYS A 76 5.75 24.98 2.57
C LYS A 76 6.28 25.54 1.23
N LYS A 77 6.81 24.69 0.35
CA LYS A 77 7.31 25.06 -0.97
C LYS A 77 6.22 25.17 -2.04
N GLY A 78 4.96 24.94 -1.67
CA GLY A 78 3.81 25.08 -2.55
C GLY A 78 3.57 23.87 -3.48
N ASP A 79 4.30 22.76 -3.26
CA ASP A 79 4.15 21.49 -3.98
C ASP A 79 3.68 20.37 -3.05
N GLY A 80 3.44 19.16 -3.60
CA GLY A 80 3.06 17.99 -2.83
C GLY A 80 1.75 18.14 -2.10
N ILE A 81 0.71 18.60 -2.79
CA ILE A 81 -0.64 18.65 -2.24
C ILE A 81 -1.09 17.22 -1.93
N GLN A 82 -1.65 17.06 -0.74
CA GLN A 82 -2.16 15.78 -0.24
C GLN A 82 -3.63 15.91 0.08
N ARG A 83 -4.44 15.02 -0.45
CA ARG A 83 -5.87 14.93 -0.21
C ARG A 83 -6.19 13.50 0.20
N ASN A 84 -6.87 13.34 1.33
CA ASN A 84 -7.32 12.04 1.79
C ASN A 84 -8.73 12.16 2.33
N ILE A 85 -9.56 11.20 1.98
CA ILE A 85 -10.87 10.98 2.58
C ILE A 85 -10.98 9.52 2.99
N SER A 86 -11.42 9.27 4.20
CA SER A 86 -11.62 7.93 4.70
C SER A 86 -12.87 7.84 5.56
N GLY A 87 -13.49 6.68 5.57
CA GLY A 87 -14.68 6.41 6.37
C GLY A 87 -14.70 4.98 6.89
N ASN A 88 -15.39 4.80 7.99
CA ASN A 88 -15.65 3.52 8.61
C ASN A 88 -17.07 3.52 9.18
N THR A 89 -17.79 2.40 9.08
CA THR A 89 -19.09 2.21 9.72
C THR A 89 -19.26 0.79 10.22
N GLY A 90 -19.88 0.65 11.38
CA GLY A 90 -20.31 -0.61 11.98
C GLY A 90 -21.81 -0.78 11.82
N LEU A 91 -22.23 -2.00 11.58
CA LEU A 91 -23.64 -2.42 11.45
C LEU A 91 -23.83 -3.70 12.25
N ALA A 92 -24.88 -3.73 13.10
CA ALA A 92 -25.26 -4.94 13.80
C ALA A 92 -25.91 -5.95 12.85
N VAL A 93 -25.64 -7.23 13.05
CA VAL A 93 -26.29 -8.35 12.36
C VAL A 93 -26.94 -9.24 13.41
N GLY A 94 -28.25 -9.07 13.57
CA GLY A 94 -28.96 -9.69 14.68
C GLY A 94 -28.42 -9.23 16.04
N GLU A 95 -28.46 -10.12 17.03
CA GLU A 95 -27.98 -9.84 18.39
C GLU A 95 -26.49 -10.20 18.59
N ASN A 96 -25.95 -11.07 17.75
CA ASN A 96 -24.64 -11.70 17.96
C ASN A 96 -23.66 -11.49 16.80
N GLY A 97 -23.94 -10.56 15.90
CA GLY A 97 -23.08 -10.34 14.74
C GLY A 97 -22.82 -8.88 14.44
N PHE A 98 -21.75 -8.64 13.67
CA PHE A 98 -21.37 -7.33 13.19
C PHE A 98 -20.89 -7.37 11.75
N ILE A 99 -21.03 -6.27 11.05
CA ILE A 99 -20.34 -5.96 9.80
C ILE A 99 -19.69 -4.61 9.98
N ASN A 100 -18.40 -4.53 9.73
CA ASN A 100 -17.63 -3.29 9.75
C ASN A 100 -17.06 -3.04 8.36
N LEU A 101 -17.40 -1.89 7.79
CA LEU A 101 -17.00 -1.47 6.45
C LEU A 101 -16.08 -0.25 6.53
N SER A 102 -15.02 -0.26 5.75
CA SER A 102 -14.09 0.86 5.66
C SER A 102 -13.75 1.17 4.21
N ALA A 103 -13.64 2.45 3.89
CA ALA A 103 -13.21 2.95 2.61
C ALA A 103 -12.18 4.07 2.79
N GLU A 104 -11.23 4.17 1.87
CA GLU A 104 -10.25 5.25 1.83
C GLU A 104 -9.95 5.63 0.39
N GLY A 105 -9.88 6.93 0.10
CA GLY A 105 -9.37 7.48 -1.15
C GLY A 105 -8.31 8.53 -0.84
N ALA A 106 -7.18 8.47 -1.54
CA ALA A 106 -6.13 9.46 -1.40
C ALA A 106 -5.55 9.86 -2.75
N ASP A 107 -5.18 11.13 -2.86
CA ASP A 107 -4.53 11.73 -4.02
C ASP A 107 -3.40 12.63 -3.54
N ASN A 108 -2.18 12.33 -3.97
CA ASN A 108 -0.98 13.06 -3.55
C ASN A 108 -0.22 13.51 -4.78
N ASP A 109 0.04 14.81 -4.88
CA ASP A 109 0.90 15.39 -5.90
C ASP A 109 2.37 15.12 -5.58
N TYR A 110 3.19 15.05 -6.62
CA TYR A 110 4.64 14.88 -6.44
C TYR A 110 5.28 16.12 -5.80
N THR A 111 6.46 15.91 -5.19
CA THR A 111 7.35 16.99 -4.78
C THR A 111 8.59 17.06 -5.66
N ASN A 112 9.19 18.26 -5.80
CA ASN A 112 10.45 18.39 -6.51
C ASN A 112 11.49 19.17 -5.72
N ARG A 113 12.56 18.48 -5.35
CA ARG A 113 13.71 19.01 -4.62
C ARG A 113 14.99 18.97 -5.44
N ALA A 114 14.87 18.70 -6.77
CA ALA A 114 16.02 18.64 -7.66
C ALA A 114 16.74 19.98 -7.72
N GLY A 115 18.06 19.91 -7.82
CA GLY A 115 18.91 21.03 -8.19
C GLY A 115 19.02 21.22 -9.71
N HIS A 116 19.95 22.06 -10.13
CA HIS A 116 20.30 22.25 -11.52
C HIS A 116 21.20 21.09 -12.01
N ASP A 117 21.12 20.75 -13.29
CA ASP A 117 21.90 19.66 -13.88
C ASP A 117 23.28 20.16 -14.32
N TYR A 118 24.28 19.88 -13.48
CA TYR A 118 25.70 20.14 -13.78
C TYR A 118 26.49 18.84 -13.98
N ARG A 119 25.84 17.74 -14.33
CA ARG A 119 26.52 16.47 -14.54
C ARG A 119 27.45 16.57 -15.75
N PRO A 120 28.65 15.92 -15.71
CA PRO A 120 29.58 15.89 -16.86
C PRO A 120 28.92 15.37 -18.15
N ALA A 121 28.01 14.39 -18.04
CA ALA A 121 27.26 13.82 -19.17
C ALA A 121 26.28 14.79 -19.84
N SER A 122 25.96 15.90 -19.23
CA SER A 122 25.06 16.93 -19.79
C SER A 122 25.81 18.15 -20.35
N ILE A 123 27.14 18.19 -20.23
CA ILE A 123 27.98 19.26 -20.83
C ILE A 123 27.75 19.28 -22.35
N GLY A 124 27.47 20.45 -22.90
CA GLY A 124 27.17 20.64 -24.33
C GLY A 124 25.70 20.38 -24.69
N SER A 125 24.85 19.96 -23.75
CA SER A 125 23.39 19.91 -23.98
C SER A 125 22.76 21.29 -23.86
N THR A 126 21.62 21.49 -24.52
CA THR A 126 20.81 22.73 -24.46
C THR A 126 20.29 23.03 -23.06
N THR A 127 20.26 22.05 -22.17
CA THR A 127 19.68 22.14 -20.82
C THR A 127 20.72 22.04 -19.71
N TYR A 128 22.03 22.11 -20.04
CA TYR A 128 23.09 22.17 -19.01
C TYR A 128 22.88 23.35 -18.06
N GLY A 129 22.94 23.09 -16.77
CA GLY A 129 22.70 24.09 -15.74
C GLY A 129 21.23 24.43 -15.52
N GLN A 130 20.26 23.73 -16.16
CA GLN A 130 18.83 23.91 -15.91
C GLN A 130 18.32 22.88 -14.91
N ARG A 131 17.14 23.15 -14.31
CA ARG A 131 16.45 22.22 -13.43
C ARG A 131 15.56 21.29 -14.26
N VAL A 132 16.11 20.17 -14.67
CA VAL A 132 15.47 19.19 -15.57
C VAL A 132 15.09 17.87 -14.87
N PHE A 133 15.47 17.71 -13.61
CA PHE A 133 15.12 16.55 -12.79
C PHE A 133 13.87 16.77 -11.96
N ARG A 134 13.22 15.66 -11.63
CA ARG A 134 12.20 15.57 -10.58
C ARG A 134 12.72 14.60 -9.51
N GLN A 135 13.06 15.11 -8.34
CA GLN A 135 13.52 14.35 -7.19
C GLN A 135 12.70 14.71 -5.96
N GLY A 136 12.04 13.74 -5.39
CA GLY A 136 11.15 13.92 -4.25
C GLY A 136 10.16 12.78 -4.15
N GLU A 137 9.04 13.03 -3.50
CA GLU A 137 7.96 12.06 -3.42
C GLU A 137 7.27 11.90 -4.78
N PRO A 138 6.86 10.67 -5.16
CA PRO A 138 6.07 10.43 -6.35
C PRO A 138 4.66 11.03 -6.19
N SER A 139 3.97 11.26 -7.29
CA SER A 139 2.51 11.39 -7.22
C SER A 139 1.88 10.02 -7.03
N THR A 140 0.80 9.96 -6.24
CA THR A 140 0.08 8.73 -5.97
C THR A 140 -1.42 8.98 -5.96
N ASN A 141 -2.18 8.04 -6.52
CA ASN A 141 -3.63 7.99 -6.41
C ASN A 141 -4.02 6.60 -5.93
N GLU A 142 -4.81 6.52 -4.87
CA GLU A 142 -5.20 5.24 -4.28
C GLU A 142 -6.65 5.20 -3.82
N GLY A 143 -7.23 3.99 -3.91
CA GLY A 143 -8.54 3.67 -3.38
C GLY A 143 -8.49 2.32 -2.68
N LYS A 144 -9.20 2.23 -1.54
CA LYS A 144 -9.24 1.02 -0.69
C LYS A 144 -10.66 0.79 -0.19
N LEU A 145 -11.06 -0.48 -0.18
CA LEU A 145 -12.31 -0.95 0.43
C LEU A 145 -11.97 -2.14 1.33
N TRP A 146 -12.54 -2.18 2.52
CA TRP A 146 -12.25 -3.23 3.49
C TRP A 146 -13.51 -3.63 4.25
N LEU A 147 -13.62 -4.94 4.48
CA LEU A 147 -14.70 -5.57 5.25
C LEU A 147 -14.08 -6.32 6.43
N ASN A 148 -14.75 -6.26 7.58
CA ASN A 148 -14.58 -7.17 8.70
C ASN A 148 -15.96 -7.54 9.24
N ALA A 149 -16.29 -8.82 9.34
CA ALA A 149 -17.58 -9.28 9.80
C ALA A 149 -17.45 -10.55 10.64
N GLY A 150 -18.33 -10.68 11.59
CA GLY A 150 -18.44 -11.85 12.44
C GLY A 150 -19.87 -12.12 12.87
N TYR A 151 -20.19 -13.38 13.10
CA TYR A 151 -21.48 -13.81 13.63
C TYR A 151 -21.30 -15.04 14.52
N ALA A 152 -21.66 -14.90 15.80
CA ALA A 152 -21.66 -15.99 16.75
C ALA A 152 -23.03 -16.71 16.72
N PHE A 153 -23.05 -17.94 16.20
CA PHE A 153 -24.25 -18.78 16.23
C PHE A 153 -24.52 -19.30 17.66
N ASN A 154 -23.45 -19.65 18.36
CA ASN A 154 -23.41 -20.08 19.75
C ASN A 154 -21.94 -20.12 20.21
N GLU A 155 -21.69 -20.59 21.45
CA GLU A 155 -20.31 -20.72 21.99
C GLU A 155 -19.42 -21.69 21.19
N ALA A 156 -20.04 -22.68 20.54
CA ALA A 156 -19.33 -23.69 19.77
C ALA A 156 -19.05 -23.27 18.32
N ALA A 157 -19.68 -22.21 17.80
CA ALA A 157 -19.53 -21.83 16.40
C ALA A 157 -19.67 -20.31 16.19
N GLU A 158 -18.61 -19.68 15.75
CA GLU A 158 -18.54 -18.30 15.28
C GLU A 158 -18.00 -18.27 13.85
N PHE A 159 -18.76 -17.69 12.95
CA PHE A 159 -18.28 -17.35 11.61
C PHE A 159 -17.54 -16.02 11.66
N TYR A 160 -16.43 -15.91 10.94
CA TYR A 160 -15.76 -14.65 10.73
C TYR A 160 -15.27 -14.52 9.28
N THR A 161 -15.23 -13.31 8.78
CA THR A 161 -14.63 -13.00 7.49
C THR A 161 -14.03 -11.60 7.51
N PHE A 162 -12.89 -11.43 6.87
CA PHE A 162 -12.29 -10.13 6.66
C PHE A 162 -11.45 -10.10 5.40
N GLY A 163 -11.33 -8.93 4.83
CA GLY A 163 -10.53 -8.72 3.64
C GLY A 163 -10.90 -7.45 2.92
N GLY A 164 -10.33 -7.25 1.76
CA GLY A 164 -10.59 -6.07 0.98
C GLY A 164 -9.85 -6.03 -0.34
N TYR A 165 -10.04 -4.91 -1.01
CA TYR A 165 -9.41 -4.58 -2.26
C TYR A 165 -8.75 -3.21 -2.15
N SER A 166 -7.56 -3.09 -2.70
CA SER A 166 -6.90 -1.80 -2.89
C SER A 166 -6.28 -1.69 -4.27
N LYS A 167 -6.31 -0.47 -4.81
CA LYS A 167 -5.60 -0.11 -6.03
C LYS A 167 -4.85 1.17 -5.79
N ARG A 168 -3.54 1.15 -6.06
CA ARG A 168 -2.66 2.30 -5.97
C ARG A 168 -1.93 2.50 -7.29
N ARG A 169 -1.99 3.70 -7.83
CA ARG A 169 -1.19 4.14 -8.96
C ARG A 169 -0.18 5.14 -8.48
N GLY A 170 1.04 5.05 -8.99
CA GLY A 170 2.11 5.98 -8.66
C GLY A 170 2.88 6.39 -9.91
N GLU A 171 3.38 7.62 -9.92
CA GLU A 171 4.24 8.13 -10.97
C GLU A 171 5.49 8.75 -10.36
N THR A 172 6.63 8.29 -10.81
CA THR A 172 7.93 8.85 -10.45
C THR A 172 8.75 9.17 -11.71
N ALA A 173 9.74 10.04 -11.56
CA ALA A 173 10.64 10.36 -12.65
C ALA A 173 11.91 9.50 -12.57
N ALA A 174 12.40 9.08 -13.75
CA ALA A 174 13.73 8.50 -13.89
C ALA A 174 14.79 9.61 -14.10
N PHE A 175 16.00 9.22 -14.47
CA PHE A 175 17.04 10.19 -14.79
C PHE A 175 16.75 10.89 -16.12
N TYR A 176 16.87 12.22 -16.12
CA TYR A 176 16.77 13.04 -17.33
C TYR A 176 17.78 12.63 -18.38
N ARG A 177 17.35 12.54 -19.62
CA ARG A 177 18.17 12.26 -20.81
C ARG A 177 18.46 13.57 -21.51
N ALA A 178 19.71 14.01 -21.46
CA ALA A 178 20.15 15.24 -22.13
C ALA A 178 20.00 15.13 -23.66
N SER A 179 19.95 16.25 -24.35
CA SER A 179 19.82 16.30 -25.81
C SER A 179 20.94 15.53 -26.53
N ASN A 180 22.13 15.50 -25.96
CA ASN A 180 23.32 14.82 -26.46
C ASN A 180 23.55 13.41 -25.88
N ALA A 181 22.61 12.87 -25.10
CA ALA A 181 22.74 11.53 -24.55
C ALA A 181 22.63 10.46 -25.62
N SER A 182 23.46 9.39 -25.51
CA SER A 182 23.49 8.29 -26.48
C SER A 182 22.16 7.54 -26.63
N ASN A 183 21.29 7.61 -25.64
CA ASN A 183 19.97 7.02 -25.63
C ASN A 183 18.84 8.05 -25.83
N ASN A 184 19.16 9.22 -26.37
CA ASN A 184 18.22 10.20 -26.88
C ASN A 184 18.20 10.17 -28.40
N LEU A 185 17.02 10.42 -28.97
CA LEU A 185 16.85 10.64 -30.41
C LEU A 185 16.57 12.14 -30.63
N PRO A 186 17.56 12.95 -31.03
CA PRO A 186 17.40 14.42 -31.10
C PRO A 186 16.28 14.89 -32.04
N ALA A 187 15.96 14.09 -33.06
CA ALA A 187 14.84 14.38 -33.97
C ALA A 187 13.47 14.37 -33.28
N LEU A 188 13.33 13.58 -32.20
CA LEU A 188 12.10 13.51 -31.39
C LEU A 188 12.20 14.41 -30.15
N ASN A 189 13.36 14.43 -29.52
CA ASN A 189 13.60 15.15 -28.26
C ASN A 189 14.80 16.10 -28.41
N PRO A 190 14.67 17.24 -29.09
CA PRO A 190 15.81 18.13 -29.36
C PRO A 190 16.43 18.71 -28.11
N ASN A 191 15.65 18.86 -27.05
CA ASN A 191 16.11 19.34 -25.75
C ASN A 191 16.38 18.22 -24.72
N GLY A 192 16.26 16.95 -25.13
CA GLY A 192 16.25 15.83 -24.21
C GLY A 192 14.87 15.60 -23.57
N TYR A 193 14.75 14.65 -22.62
CA TYR A 193 13.47 14.30 -22.01
C TYR A 193 13.63 13.73 -20.60
N LEU A 194 12.56 13.82 -19.81
CA LEU A 194 12.45 13.20 -18.50
C LEU A 194 11.53 11.96 -18.61
N PRO A 195 12.09 10.73 -18.54
CA PRO A 195 11.25 9.55 -18.53
C PRO A 195 10.41 9.48 -17.25
N LEU A 196 9.12 9.17 -17.38
CA LEU A 196 8.26 8.86 -16.25
C LEU A 196 8.05 7.36 -16.14
N ILE A 197 8.07 6.89 -14.90
CA ILE A 197 7.81 5.51 -14.52
C ILE A 197 6.48 5.49 -13.79
N ARG A 198 5.50 4.82 -14.37
CA ARG A 198 4.17 4.65 -13.79
C ARG A 198 3.99 3.21 -13.31
N GLY A 199 3.61 3.07 -12.06
CA GLY A 199 3.30 1.79 -11.44
C GLY A 199 1.84 1.70 -11.06
N SER A 200 1.22 0.55 -11.25
CA SER A 200 -0.10 0.20 -10.71
C SER A 200 0.02 -1.03 -9.85
N LEU A 201 -0.40 -0.93 -8.61
CA LEU A 201 -0.43 -2.03 -7.65
C LEU A 201 -1.88 -2.32 -7.26
N GLU A 202 -2.31 -3.56 -7.50
CA GLU A 202 -3.61 -4.05 -7.06
C GLU A 202 -3.42 -5.16 -6.03
N ASP A 203 -4.18 -5.08 -4.95
CA ASP A 203 -4.17 -6.06 -3.87
C ASP A 203 -5.59 -6.51 -3.54
N THR A 204 -5.81 -7.80 -3.47
CA THR A 204 -7.06 -8.43 -3.04
C THR A 204 -6.75 -9.44 -1.95
N SER A 205 -7.49 -9.38 -0.87
CA SER A 205 -7.34 -10.31 0.25
C SER A 205 -8.72 -10.68 0.79
N LEU A 206 -8.93 -11.94 1.07
CA LEU A 206 -10.15 -12.44 1.71
C LEU A 206 -9.79 -13.62 2.61
N VAL A 207 -10.26 -13.57 3.83
CA VAL A 207 -10.23 -14.68 4.79
C VAL A 207 -11.64 -14.96 5.23
N ALA A 208 -12.04 -16.22 5.29
CA ALA A 208 -13.29 -16.66 5.89
C ALA A 208 -13.05 -17.92 6.72
N GLY A 209 -13.70 -18.02 7.86
CA GLY A 209 -13.50 -19.16 8.75
C GLY A 209 -14.60 -19.35 9.78
N LEU A 210 -14.53 -20.48 10.42
CA LEU A 210 -15.34 -20.88 11.57
C LEU A 210 -14.40 -21.18 12.73
N ARG A 211 -14.70 -20.64 13.89
CA ARG A 211 -13.97 -20.93 15.15
C ARG A 211 -14.96 -21.16 16.28
N GLY A 212 -14.51 -21.82 17.33
CA GLY A 212 -15.33 -22.07 18.49
C GLY A 212 -14.68 -23.00 19.48
N GLN A 213 -15.47 -23.35 20.49
CA GLN A 213 -15.08 -24.27 21.55
C GLN A 213 -15.90 -25.54 21.49
N LEU A 214 -15.25 -26.68 21.48
CA LEU A 214 -15.88 -28.01 21.57
C LEU A 214 -15.81 -28.51 23.02
N ALA A 215 -16.40 -29.67 23.26
CA ALA A 215 -16.30 -30.34 24.56
C ALA A 215 -14.84 -30.53 25.02
N TYR A 216 -14.61 -30.57 26.34
CA TYR A 216 -13.27 -30.72 26.95
C TYR A 216 -12.29 -29.57 26.65
N ASP A 217 -12.78 -28.34 26.55
CA ASP A 217 -11.99 -27.12 26.28
C ASP A 217 -11.17 -27.14 24.98
N TRP A 218 -11.56 -27.95 24.04
CA TRP A 218 -10.95 -27.93 22.71
C TRP A 218 -11.40 -26.72 21.90
N HIS A 219 -10.44 -25.90 21.47
CA HIS A 219 -10.69 -24.80 20.56
C HIS A 219 -10.31 -25.17 19.14
N TYR A 220 -11.14 -24.78 18.19
CA TYR A 220 -10.86 -24.95 16.78
C TYR A 220 -10.96 -23.62 16.02
N ASP A 221 -10.21 -23.52 14.92
CA ASP A 221 -10.25 -22.42 13.95
C ASP A 221 -9.94 -22.97 12.55
N LEU A 222 -10.98 -23.14 11.76
CA LEU A 222 -10.89 -23.59 10.38
C LEU A 222 -11.11 -22.40 9.45
N SER A 223 -10.18 -22.14 8.54
CA SER A 223 -10.29 -20.98 7.65
C SER A 223 -9.69 -21.22 6.28
N ALA A 224 -10.27 -20.54 5.29
CA ALA A 224 -9.71 -20.37 3.97
C ALA A 224 -9.16 -18.95 3.82
N ASN A 225 -8.05 -18.81 3.11
CA ASN A 225 -7.42 -17.53 2.82
C ASN A 225 -7.15 -17.41 1.32
N TYR A 226 -7.61 -16.33 0.72
CA TYR A 226 -7.29 -15.95 -0.66
C TYR A 226 -6.50 -14.64 -0.64
N GLY A 227 -5.42 -14.58 -1.42
CA GLY A 227 -4.62 -13.37 -1.58
C GLY A 227 -4.08 -13.26 -2.99
N LYS A 228 -4.24 -12.08 -3.60
CA LYS A 228 -3.67 -11.75 -4.90
C LYS A 228 -3.06 -10.36 -4.83
N ASN A 229 -1.82 -10.25 -5.27
CA ASN A 229 -1.17 -8.95 -5.45
C ASN A 229 -0.60 -8.89 -6.87
N GLN A 230 -0.88 -7.82 -7.59
CA GLN A 230 -0.45 -7.63 -8.97
C GLN A 230 0.20 -6.26 -9.10
N TYR A 231 1.38 -6.23 -9.69
CA TYR A 231 2.12 -5.01 -9.97
C TYR A 231 2.40 -4.90 -11.46
N GLU A 232 2.02 -3.75 -12.03
CA GLU A 232 2.27 -3.40 -13.43
C GLU A 232 3.15 -2.16 -13.47
N LEU A 233 4.15 -2.17 -14.35
CA LEU A 233 5.09 -1.09 -14.54
C LEU A 233 5.08 -0.63 -16.00
N HIS A 234 4.89 0.66 -16.20
CA HIS A 234 4.95 1.32 -17.52
C HIS A 234 5.98 2.43 -17.49
N THR A 235 6.71 2.58 -18.58
CA THR A 235 7.65 3.69 -18.77
C THR A 235 7.16 4.54 -19.93
N GLU A 236 7.00 5.84 -19.70
CA GLU A 236 6.60 6.81 -20.71
C GLU A 236 7.67 7.89 -20.86
N THR A 237 7.82 8.37 -22.08
CA THR A 237 8.60 9.59 -22.39
C THR A 237 7.63 10.77 -22.46
N ILE A 238 7.90 11.81 -21.70
CA ILE A 238 7.21 13.10 -21.87
C ILE A 238 8.10 13.96 -22.74
N ASN A 239 7.54 14.40 -23.86
CA ASN A 239 8.13 15.41 -24.75
C ASN A 239 7.83 16.81 -24.27
#